data_5241ff62fdcc45b987fd3f7ab8fa2f79
#
_entry.id   5241ff62fdcc45b987fd3f7ab8fa2f79
#
_cell.length_a   1.000
_cell.length_b   1.000
_cell.length_c   1.000
_cell.angle_alpha   90.00
_cell.angle_beta   90.00
_cell.angle_gamma   90.00
#
_symmetry.space_group_name_H-M   'P 1'
#
loop_
_entity.id
_entity.type
_entity.pdbx_description
1 polymer ?
#
loop_
_entity_poly.entity_id
_entity_poly.type
_entity_poly.pdbx_seq_one_letter_code
_entity_poly.pdbx_strand_id
1 'polypeptide(L)'
;MARFSSAEVLDAVLRYPVVPVFYHADVAYAKRILQACYDGGLRVFEFTNRGANAFDVFSQLQTFVQEQCPDMLLGIGTIYTAQDAERFIEAGADFVVQPVTTAEVAAACQHNDVAWLPGAMTLNEVYNATQLGAKLVKIFPGNVVGPGYIKALRGPMPNVKLMVTGGVEPTNESVSEWFGAGVNVVGMGSQLFKNADDTQALVAQISGLMQFVNSLPK
;
A
#
# COMPACT_ATOMS: atom_id res chain seq x y z
N MET A 1 -9.44 -17.37 4.97
CA MET A 1 -8.02 -17.34 5.41
C MET A 1 -7.21 -16.58 4.38
N ALA A 2 -6.27 -15.75 4.81
CA ALA A 2 -5.34 -15.05 3.92
C ALA A 2 -4.59 -16.07 3.03
N ARG A 3 -4.30 -15.68 1.79
CA ARG A 3 -3.56 -16.53 0.82
C ARG A 3 -2.08 -16.66 1.19
N PHE A 4 -1.56 -15.66 1.88
CA PHE A 4 -0.15 -15.51 2.26
C PHE A 4 -0.06 -15.16 3.74
N SER A 5 1.01 -15.58 4.40
CA SER A 5 1.34 -15.16 5.76
C SER A 5 1.72 -13.67 5.80
N SER A 6 1.60 -13.05 6.96
CA SER A 6 2.00 -11.64 7.14
C SER A 6 3.47 -11.39 6.78
N ALA A 7 4.35 -12.37 7.03
CA ALA A 7 5.77 -12.29 6.69
C ALA A 7 5.99 -12.30 5.17
N GLU A 8 5.35 -13.21 4.43
CA GLU A 8 5.43 -13.28 2.97
C GLU A 8 4.93 -11.99 2.31
N VAL A 9 3.83 -11.43 2.85
CA VAL A 9 3.28 -10.15 2.36
C VAL A 9 4.27 -9.01 2.58
N LEU A 10 4.86 -8.91 3.77
CA LEU A 10 5.83 -7.85 4.09
C LEU A 10 7.09 -7.95 3.21
N ASP A 11 7.59 -9.16 2.97
CA ASP A 11 8.72 -9.38 2.07
C ASP A 11 8.38 -8.99 0.63
N ALA A 12 7.18 -9.32 0.16
CA ALA A 12 6.72 -8.93 -1.17
C ALA A 12 6.55 -7.41 -1.30
N VAL A 13 5.96 -6.74 -0.30
CA VAL A 13 5.82 -5.27 -0.27
C VAL A 13 7.19 -4.57 -0.32
N LEU A 14 8.19 -5.10 0.38
CA LEU A 14 9.55 -4.56 0.35
C LEU A 14 10.28 -4.87 -0.97
N ARG A 15 9.95 -5.97 -1.61
CA ARG A 15 10.51 -6.37 -2.92
C ARG A 15 9.90 -5.58 -4.08
N TYR A 16 8.61 -5.25 -4.01
CA TYR A 16 7.86 -4.47 -4.98
C TYR A 16 7.42 -3.14 -4.33
N PRO A 17 8.34 -2.19 -4.13
CA PRO A 17 8.17 -1.10 -3.19
C PRO A 17 7.34 0.06 -3.74
N VAL A 18 6.47 -0.19 -4.71
CA VAL A 18 5.49 0.76 -5.24
C VAL A 18 4.11 0.16 -5.08
N VAL A 19 3.26 0.82 -4.28
CA VAL A 19 1.90 0.37 -3.97
C VAL A 19 0.91 1.37 -4.54
N PRO A 20 0.15 1.02 -5.59
CA PRO A 20 -0.99 1.82 -6.01
C PRO A 20 -2.06 1.86 -4.92
N VAL A 21 -2.62 3.04 -4.69
CA VAL A 21 -3.69 3.28 -3.71
C VAL A 21 -4.91 3.77 -4.49
N PHE A 22 -5.93 2.94 -4.58
CA PHE A 22 -7.01 3.12 -5.53
C PHE A 22 -8.40 2.84 -4.95
N TYR A 23 -9.40 3.55 -5.45
CA TYR A 23 -10.81 3.25 -5.28
C TYR A 23 -11.58 3.63 -6.56
N HIS A 24 -12.49 2.78 -6.94
CA HIS A 24 -13.53 3.09 -7.91
C HIS A 24 -14.80 2.28 -7.61
N ALA A 25 -15.98 2.89 -7.81
CA ALA A 25 -17.26 2.23 -7.54
C ALA A 25 -17.68 1.23 -8.63
N ASP A 26 -17.20 1.43 -9.85
CA ASP A 26 -17.44 0.51 -10.97
C ASP A 26 -16.42 -0.63 -10.94
N VAL A 27 -16.92 -1.85 -10.84
CA VAL A 27 -16.13 -3.08 -10.73
C VAL A 27 -15.35 -3.36 -12.02
N ALA A 28 -15.96 -3.13 -13.19
CA ALA A 28 -15.32 -3.41 -14.48
C ALA A 28 -14.12 -2.45 -14.68
N TYR A 29 -14.31 -1.19 -14.33
CA TYR A 29 -13.23 -0.21 -14.34
C TYR A 29 -12.11 -0.59 -13.35
N ALA A 30 -12.48 -0.95 -12.11
CA ALA A 30 -11.51 -1.32 -11.08
C ALA A 30 -10.68 -2.56 -11.49
N LYS A 31 -11.30 -3.58 -12.07
CA LYS A 31 -10.61 -4.77 -12.63
C LYS A 31 -9.64 -4.38 -13.76
N ARG A 32 -10.06 -3.52 -14.66
CA ARG A 32 -9.22 -3.03 -15.76
C ARG A 32 -7.98 -2.28 -15.27
N ILE A 33 -8.13 -1.43 -14.25
CA ILE A 33 -7.01 -0.69 -13.65
C ILE A 33 -6.06 -1.63 -12.89
N LEU A 34 -6.60 -2.58 -12.13
CA LEU A 34 -5.79 -3.57 -11.43
C LEU A 34 -4.99 -4.42 -12.43
N GLN A 35 -5.62 -4.89 -13.51
CA GLN A 35 -4.93 -5.63 -14.58
C GLN A 35 -3.80 -4.81 -15.20
N ALA A 36 -4.05 -3.53 -15.53
CA ALA A 36 -3.02 -2.65 -16.06
C ALA A 36 -1.84 -2.46 -15.08
N CYS A 37 -2.11 -2.36 -13.79
CA CYS A 37 -1.07 -2.33 -12.76
C CYS A 37 -0.25 -3.63 -12.75
N TYR A 38 -0.91 -4.77 -12.84
CA TYR A 38 -0.28 -6.10 -12.90
C TYR A 38 0.59 -6.26 -14.16
N ASP A 39 0.07 -5.91 -15.33
CA ASP A 39 0.77 -5.96 -16.60
C ASP A 39 1.98 -5.00 -16.63
N GLY A 40 1.87 -3.87 -15.92
CA GLY A 40 2.97 -2.92 -15.73
C GLY A 40 4.07 -3.40 -14.77
N GLY A 41 3.88 -4.54 -14.10
CA GLY A 41 4.88 -5.17 -13.23
C GLY A 41 4.67 -4.97 -11.73
N LEU A 42 3.58 -4.31 -11.30
CA LEU A 42 3.23 -4.24 -9.88
C LEU A 42 2.71 -5.58 -9.35
N ARG A 43 3.00 -5.85 -8.08
CA ARG A 43 2.59 -7.09 -7.39
C ARG A 43 1.93 -6.83 -6.03
N VAL A 44 1.73 -5.57 -5.70
CA VAL A 44 1.03 -5.16 -4.49
C VAL A 44 0.03 -4.07 -4.87
N PHE A 45 -1.21 -4.15 -4.38
CA PHE A 45 -2.27 -3.20 -4.72
C PHE A 45 -3.13 -2.91 -3.48
N GLU A 46 -3.25 -1.65 -3.08
CA GLU A 46 -4.12 -1.18 -2.00
C GLU A 46 -5.44 -0.69 -2.60
N PHE A 47 -6.52 -1.46 -2.45
CA PHE A 47 -7.88 -0.94 -2.66
C PHE A 47 -8.34 -0.22 -1.38
N THR A 48 -9.13 0.87 -1.50
CA THR A 48 -9.49 1.65 -0.30
C THR A 48 -10.98 1.58 0.01
N ASN A 49 -11.32 1.46 1.29
CA ASN A 49 -12.70 1.44 1.81
C ASN A 49 -13.26 2.87 1.91
N ARG A 50 -13.45 3.55 0.74
CA ARG A 50 -13.90 4.95 0.69
C ARG A 50 -15.33 5.15 0.21
N GLY A 51 -16.00 4.13 -0.24
CA GLY A 51 -17.37 4.23 -0.76
C GLY A 51 -18.30 3.16 -0.22
N ALA A 52 -19.61 3.41 -0.31
CA ALA A 52 -20.63 2.54 0.25
C ALA A 52 -20.59 1.10 -0.30
N ASN A 53 -20.14 0.92 -1.56
CA ASN A 53 -20.00 -0.38 -2.20
C ASN A 53 -18.57 -0.94 -2.21
N ALA A 54 -17.64 -0.34 -1.41
CA ALA A 54 -16.23 -0.73 -1.42
C ALA A 54 -16.04 -2.22 -1.12
N PHE A 55 -16.82 -2.78 -0.21
CA PHE A 55 -16.76 -4.20 0.14
C PHE A 55 -17.15 -5.11 -1.04
N ASP A 56 -18.22 -4.78 -1.74
CA ASP A 56 -18.71 -5.58 -2.87
C ASP A 56 -17.71 -5.52 -4.05
N VAL A 57 -17.13 -4.34 -4.30
CA VAL A 57 -16.07 -4.17 -5.32
C VAL A 57 -14.84 -4.97 -4.91
N PHE A 58 -14.37 -4.84 -3.67
CA PHE A 58 -13.21 -5.56 -3.17
C PHE A 58 -13.35 -7.07 -3.31
N SER A 59 -14.53 -7.64 -2.93
CA SER A 59 -14.78 -9.07 -3.02
C SER A 59 -14.69 -9.57 -4.46
N GLN A 60 -15.19 -8.78 -5.43
CA GLN A 60 -15.08 -9.12 -6.84
C GLN A 60 -13.66 -8.92 -7.40
N LEU A 61 -12.90 -7.97 -6.88
CA LEU A 61 -11.47 -7.81 -7.21
C LEU A 61 -10.66 -8.98 -6.67
N GLN A 62 -10.98 -9.47 -5.47
CA GLN A 62 -10.27 -10.61 -4.88
C GLN A 62 -10.48 -11.90 -5.70
N THR A 63 -11.69 -12.17 -6.15
CA THR A 63 -11.95 -13.27 -7.09
C THR A 63 -11.14 -13.10 -8.38
N PHE A 64 -11.17 -11.89 -8.97
CA PHE A 64 -10.44 -11.58 -10.18
C PHE A 64 -8.92 -11.76 -10.02
N VAL A 65 -8.36 -11.30 -8.90
CA VAL A 65 -6.92 -11.45 -8.61
C VAL A 65 -6.52 -12.91 -8.52
N GLN A 66 -7.33 -13.75 -7.86
CA GLN A 66 -7.04 -15.19 -7.76
C GLN A 66 -7.03 -15.89 -9.12
N GLU A 67 -7.87 -15.46 -10.04
CA GLU A 67 -8.00 -16.07 -11.38
C GLU A 67 -7.01 -15.52 -12.41
N GLN A 68 -6.76 -14.21 -12.40
CA GLN A 68 -6.05 -13.51 -13.47
C GLN A 68 -4.68 -12.96 -13.06
N CYS A 69 -4.47 -12.71 -11.78
CA CYS A 69 -3.24 -12.09 -11.25
C CYS A 69 -2.75 -12.83 -9.98
N PRO A 70 -2.45 -14.13 -10.05
CA PRO A 70 -2.31 -15.00 -8.86
C PRO A 70 -1.18 -14.60 -7.90
N ASP A 71 -0.16 -13.89 -8.37
CA ASP A 71 0.95 -13.35 -7.57
C ASP A 71 0.78 -11.87 -7.18
N MET A 72 -0.39 -11.27 -7.46
CA MET A 72 -0.76 -9.95 -6.94
C MET A 72 -1.27 -10.07 -5.51
N LEU A 73 -0.71 -9.27 -4.61
CA LEU A 73 -1.24 -9.05 -3.26
C LEU A 73 -2.29 -7.94 -3.31
N LEU A 74 -3.52 -8.26 -2.92
CA LEU A 74 -4.61 -7.29 -2.83
C LEU A 74 -4.91 -6.99 -1.36
N GLY A 75 -4.57 -5.78 -0.94
CA GLY A 75 -4.88 -5.28 0.39
C GLY A 75 -5.99 -4.27 0.42
N ILE A 76 -6.46 -3.99 1.63
CA ILE A 76 -7.49 -3.00 1.89
C ILE A 76 -6.94 -1.84 2.72
N GLY A 77 -7.18 -0.61 2.25
CA GLY A 77 -6.85 0.62 2.96
C GLY A 77 -8.07 1.38 3.48
N THR A 78 -7.79 2.44 4.24
CA THR A 78 -8.83 3.27 4.86
C THR A 78 -9.67 2.49 5.88
N ILE A 79 -9.01 1.62 6.62
CA ILE A 79 -9.61 0.82 7.70
C ILE A 79 -9.43 1.57 9.03
N TYR A 80 -10.49 1.72 9.80
CA TYR A 80 -10.48 2.40 11.09
C TYR A 80 -10.85 1.50 12.27
N THR A 81 -11.65 0.45 12.04
CA THR A 81 -12.20 -0.41 13.08
C THR A 81 -11.76 -1.87 12.93
N ALA A 82 -11.72 -2.62 14.03
CA ALA A 82 -11.49 -4.06 14.01
C ALA A 82 -12.55 -4.78 13.19
N GLN A 83 -13.81 -4.37 13.29
CA GLN A 83 -14.92 -4.96 12.55
C GLN A 83 -14.72 -4.86 11.03
N ASP A 84 -14.30 -3.69 10.53
CA ASP A 84 -13.97 -3.54 9.11
C ASP A 84 -12.76 -4.39 8.73
N ALA A 85 -11.70 -4.41 9.56
CA ALA A 85 -10.54 -5.23 9.30
C ALA A 85 -10.91 -6.71 9.16
N GLU A 86 -11.63 -7.26 10.14
CA GLU A 86 -12.08 -8.65 10.13
C GLU A 86 -12.94 -8.96 8.90
N ARG A 87 -13.90 -8.09 8.58
CA ARG A 87 -14.79 -8.26 7.40
C ARG A 87 -14.00 -8.37 6.10
N PHE A 88 -12.98 -7.51 5.88
CA PHE A 88 -12.17 -7.56 4.67
C PHE A 88 -11.14 -8.70 4.70
N ILE A 89 -10.62 -9.09 5.86
CA ILE A 89 -9.78 -10.28 6.04
C ILE A 89 -10.56 -11.55 5.67
N GLU A 90 -11.80 -11.68 6.12
CA GLU A 90 -12.69 -12.78 5.75
C GLU A 90 -12.97 -12.81 4.24
N ALA A 91 -13.06 -11.63 3.60
CA ALA A 91 -13.18 -11.50 2.15
C ALA A 91 -11.86 -11.77 1.40
N GLY A 92 -10.76 -12.07 2.11
CA GLY A 92 -9.48 -12.48 1.55
C GLY A 92 -8.46 -11.35 1.36
N ALA A 93 -8.54 -10.25 2.10
CA ALA A 93 -7.49 -9.22 2.07
C ALA A 93 -6.14 -9.80 2.50
N ASP A 94 -5.12 -9.61 1.67
CA ASP A 94 -3.76 -10.08 1.96
C ASP A 94 -3.04 -9.16 2.96
N PHE A 95 -3.44 -7.88 3.05
CA PHE A 95 -2.93 -6.93 4.04
C PHE A 95 -3.97 -5.84 4.35
N VAL A 96 -3.80 -5.20 5.51
CA VAL A 96 -4.65 -4.11 5.99
C VAL A 96 -3.82 -2.84 6.19
N VAL A 97 -4.29 -1.72 5.62
CA VAL A 97 -3.66 -0.41 5.75
C VAL A 97 -4.60 0.54 6.48
N GLN A 98 -4.07 1.18 7.51
CA GLN A 98 -4.78 2.23 8.23
C GLN A 98 -4.22 3.62 7.90
N PRO A 99 -5.06 4.67 7.89
CA PRO A 99 -4.56 6.05 7.89
C PRO A 99 -4.11 6.53 9.27
N VAL A 100 -4.46 5.78 10.31
CA VAL A 100 -4.13 5.99 11.73
C VAL A 100 -3.59 4.68 12.35
N THR A 101 -3.23 4.71 13.62
CA THR A 101 -2.81 3.51 14.36
C THR A 101 -3.81 3.23 15.48
N THR A 102 -4.40 2.03 15.50
CA THR A 102 -5.28 1.57 16.59
C THR A 102 -4.91 0.16 17.05
N ALA A 103 -4.99 -0.08 18.34
CA ALA A 103 -4.63 -1.36 18.94
C ALA A 103 -5.60 -2.48 18.54
N GLU A 104 -6.86 -2.16 18.33
CA GLU A 104 -7.91 -3.12 17.98
C GLU A 104 -7.68 -3.72 16.58
N VAL A 105 -7.31 -2.87 15.60
CA VAL A 105 -6.99 -3.34 14.24
C VAL A 105 -5.67 -4.11 14.24
N ALA A 106 -4.67 -3.66 15.02
CA ALA A 106 -3.44 -4.42 15.20
C ALA A 106 -3.72 -5.85 15.71
N ALA A 107 -4.56 -5.97 16.75
CA ALA A 107 -4.95 -7.26 17.32
C ALA A 107 -5.71 -8.14 16.31
N ALA A 108 -6.67 -7.58 15.56
CA ALA A 108 -7.41 -8.31 14.53
C ALA A 108 -6.48 -8.85 13.43
N CYS A 109 -5.55 -8.04 12.95
CA CYS A 109 -4.57 -8.47 11.94
C CYS A 109 -3.62 -9.55 12.47
N GLN A 110 -3.10 -9.40 13.70
CA GLN A 110 -2.23 -10.39 14.34
C GLN A 110 -2.93 -11.73 14.57
N HIS A 111 -4.20 -11.69 15.03
CA HIS A 111 -4.99 -12.89 15.25
C HIS A 111 -5.17 -13.72 13.96
N ASN A 112 -5.27 -13.06 12.82
CA ASN A 112 -5.50 -13.69 11.52
C ASN A 112 -4.22 -13.88 10.69
N ASP A 113 -3.03 -13.58 11.24
CA ASP A 113 -1.74 -13.58 10.53
C ASP A 113 -1.77 -12.75 9.23
N VAL A 114 -2.41 -11.60 9.25
CA VAL A 114 -2.50 -10.65 8.13
C VAL A 114 -1.54 -9.48 8.36
N ALA A 115 -0.81 -9.10 7.33
CA ALA A 115 0.12 -7.96 7.40
C ALA A 115 -0.64 -6.65 7.68
N TRP A 116 -0.16 -5.91 8.69
CA TRP A 116 -0.74 -4.66 9.15
C TRP A 116 0.20 -3.48 8.92
N LEU A 117 -0.28 -2.47 8.21
CA LEU A 117 0.44 -1.26 7.86
C LEU A 117 -0.27 -0.03 8.47
N PRO A 118 0.02 0.30 9.75
CA PRO A 118 -0.60 1.44 10.44
C PRO A 118 -0.11 2.77 9.92
N GLY A 119 -0.97 3.78 9.97
CA GLY A 119 -0.68 5.16 9.62
C GLY A 119 -0.15 5.97 10.81
N ALA A 120 0.86 6.79 10.55
CA ALA A 120 1.47 7.68 11.51
C ALA A 120 1.94 8.98 10.82
N MET A 121 1.94 10.09 11.55
CA MET A 121 2.44 11.36 11.07
C MET A 121 3.57 11.89 11.96
N THR A 122 3.61 11.49 13.21
CA THR A 122 4.59 11.95 14.21
C THR A 122 5.52 10.81 14.65
N LEU A 123 6.70 11.18 15.17
CA LEU A 123 7.66 10.20 15.72
C LEU A 123 7.03 9.34 16.82
N ASN A 124 6.18 9.95 17.68
CA ASN A 124 5.50 9.23 18.74
C ASN A 124 4.51 8.19 18.21
N GLU A 125 3.76 8.52 17.16
CA GLU A 125 2.84 7.57 16.51
C GLU A 125 3.61 6.43 15.83
N VAL A 126 4.74 6.73 15.15
CA VAL A 126 5.61 5.69 14.59
C VAL A 126 6.12 4.76 15.68
N TYR A 127 6.60 5.31 16.80
CA TYR A 127 7.04 4.51 17.95
C TYR A 127 5.90 3.64 18.48
N ASN A 128 4.73 4.20 18.73
CA ASN A 128 3.57 3.46 19.22
C ASN A 128 3.14 2.34 18.27
N ALA A 129 3.14 2.59 16.96
CA ALA A 129 2.85 1.57 15.96
C ALA A 129 3.85 0.39 16.05
N THR A 130 5.14 0.66 16.25
CA THR A 130 6.15 -0.40 16.44
C THR A 130 5.94 -1.20 17.73
N GLN A 131 5.50 -0.54 18.82
CA GLN A 131 5.17 -1.23 20.09
C GLN A 131 3.95 -2.15 19.94
N LEU A 132 3.02 -1.81 19.06
CA LEU A 132 1.89 -2.66 18.68
C LEU A 132 2.26 -3.74 17.65
N GLY A 133 3.54 -3.89 17.30
CA GLY A 133 4.04 -4.97 16.45
C GLY A 133 4.16 -4.64 14.97
N ALA A 134 3.91 -3.39 14.54
CA ALA A 134 4.07 -2.99 13.14
C ALA A 134 5.48 -3.25 12.63
N LYS A 135 5.59 -3.92 11.49
CA LYS A 135 6.85 -4.20 10.79
C LYS A 135 7.14 -3.18 9.67
N LEU A 136 6.10 -2.50 9.20
CA LEU A 136 6.14 -1.42 8.21
C LEU A 136 5.11 -0.37 8.64
N VAL A 137 5.53 0.88 8.82
CA VAL A 137 4.66 1.99 9.24
C VAL A 137 4.45 2.94 8.06
N LYS A 138 3.19 3.27 7.79
CA LYS A 138 2.78 4.21 6.74
C LYS A 138 2.84 5.64 7.26
N ILE A 139 3.75 6.44 6.73
CA ILE A 139 3.75 7.89 6.95
C ILE A 139 2.68 8.53 6.06
N PHE A 140 1.71 9.17 6.71
CA PHE A 140 0.55 9.76 6.03
C PHE A 140 0.00 10.98 6.79
N PRO A 141 -0.35 12.08 6.11
CA PRO A 141 -0.12 12.34 4.68
C PRO A 141 1.31 12.82 4.38
N GLY A 142 1.98 12.16 3.45
CA GLY A 142 3.40 12.42 3.14
C GLY A 142 3.68 13.84 2.63
N ASN A 143 2.76 14.42 1.82
CA ASN A 143 2.87 15.79 1.32
C ASN A 143 2.87 16.87 2.41
N VAL A 144 2.39 16.55 3.61
CA VAL A 144 2.42 17.48 4.75
C VAL A 144 3.76 17.47 5.45
N VAL A 145 4.36 16.29 5.61
CA VAL A 145 5.63 16.16 6.35
C VAL A 145 6.87 16.31 5.48
N GLY A 146 6.81 15.86 4.23
CA GLY A 146 7.90 15.93 3.26
C GLY A 146 9.07 14.97 3.53
N PRO A 147 9.98 14.83 2.55
CA PRO A 147 11.16 13.95 2.67
C PRO A 147 12.13 14.36 3.78
N GLY A 148 12.19 15.66 4.12
CA GLY A 148 13.01 16.16 5.23
C GLY A 148 12.63 15.55 6.59
N TYR A 149 11.35 15.34 6.82
CA TYR A 149 10.85 14.65 8.02
C TYR A 149 11.36 13.21 8.11
N ILE A 150 11.33 12.48 6.99
CA ILE A 150 11.82 11.09 6.92
C ILE A 150 13.30 11.04 7.30
N LYS A 151 14.13 11.94 6.72
CA LYS A 151 15.56 12.04 7.06
C LYS A 151 15.77 12.28 8.55
N ALA A 152 15.00 13.19 9.16
CA ALA A 152 15.07 13.49 10.59
C ALA A 152 14.65 12.29 11.45
N LEU A 153 13.59 11.56 11.04
CA LEU A 153 13.11 10.36 11.74
C LEU A 153 14.16 9.24 11.77
N ARG A 154 14.97 9.12 10.71
CA ARG A 154 16.02 8.10 10.63
C ARG A 154 17.09 8.23 11.72
N GLY A 155 17.29 9.41 12.31
CA GLY A 155 18.21 9.60 13.45
C GLY A 155 17.82 8.73 14.65
N PRO A 156 16.65 8.98 15.29
CA PRO A 156 16.20 8.21 16.45
C PRO A 156 15.67 6.80 16.11
N MET A 157 15.24 6.54 14.87
CA MET A 157 14.62 5.27 14.46
C MET A 157 15.22 4.75 13.14
N PRO A 158 16.51 4.38 13.11
CA PRO A 158 17.20 4.03 11.86
C PRO A 158 16.68 2.74 11.21
N ASN A 159 16.17 1.81 12.00
CA ASN A 159 15.80 0.45 11.55
C ASN A 159 14.31 0.27 11.24
N VAL A 160 13.46 1.26 11.53
CA VAL A 160 12.03 1.14 11.24
C VAL A 160 11.79 1.11 9.74
N LYS A 161 10.95 0.19 9.26
CA LYS A 161 10.55 0.20 7.86
C LYS A 161 9.42 1.20 7.66
N LEU A 162 9.55 2.04 6.64
CA LEU A 162 8.61 3.14 6.36
C LEU A 162 8.04 3.03 4.94
N MET A 163 6.73 3.13 4.85
CA MET A 163 6.00 3.44 3.64
C MET A 163 5.58 4.92 3.70
N VAL A 164 5.61 5.64 2.60
CA VAL A 164 5.01 6.98 2.52
C VAL A 164 3.85 6.97 1.55
N THR A 165 2.76 7.66 1.89
CA THR A 165 1.61 7.86 0.99
C THR A 165 1.15 9.32 1.06
N GLY A 166 0.81 9.88 -0.12
CA GLY A 166 0.47 11.30 -0.28
C GLY A 166 1.69 12.12 -0.70
N GLY A 167 1.55 12.84 -1.83
CA GLY A 167 2.61 13.68 -2.39
C GLY A 167 3.71 12.92 -3.12
N VAL A 168 3.54 11.64 -3.39
CA VAL A 168 4.46 10.88 -4.23
C VAL A 168 3.96 10.95 -5.67
N GLU A 169 4.74 11.59 -6.53
CA GLU A 169 4.45 11.63 -7.97
C GLU A 169 5.10 10.43 -8.68
N PRO A 170 4.50 9.92 -9.77
CA PRO A 170 5.06 8.81 -10.55
C PRO A 170 6.16 9.31 -11.50
N THR A 171 7.13 10.02 -10.95
CA THR A 171 8.31 10.55 -11.67
C THR A 171 9.61 10.08 -11.01
N ASN A 172 10.66 9.96 -11.80
CA ASN A 172 11.96 9.53 -11.30
C ASN A 172 12.50 10.46 -10.20
N GLU A 173 12.27 11.76 -10.34
CA GLU A 173 12.70 12.78 -9.37
C GLU A 173 12.02 12.58 -8.02
N SER A 174 10.67 12.50 -8.02
CA SER A 174 9.90 12.32 -6.78
C SER A 174 10.26 11.00 -6.08
N VAL A 175 10.34 9.93 -6.86
CA VAL A 175 10.68 8.60 -6.34
C VAL A 175 12.09 8.58 -5.76
N SER A 176 13.09 9.17 -6.47
CA SER A 176 14.47 9.29 -5.97
C SER A 176 14.54 10.08 -4.67
N GLU A 177 13.77 11.16 -4.56
CA GLU A 177 13.77 12.00 -3.37
C GLU A 177 13.25 11.24 -2.14
N TRP A 178 12.13 10.50 -2.28
CA TRP A 178 11.56 9.73 -1.18
C TRP A 178 12.44 8.55 -0.76
N PHE A 179 12.92 7.73 -1.71
CA PHE A 179 13.83 6.63 -1.38
C PHE A 179 15.16 7.15 -0.82
N GLY A 180 15.70 8.24 -1.38
CA GLY A 180 16.91 8.91 -0.87
C GLY A 180 16.73 9.54 0.51
N ALA A 181 15.50 9.84 0.93
CA ALA A 181 15.18 10.22 2.30
C ALA A 181 15.16 9.04 3.27
N GLY A 182 15.06 7.82 2.75
CA GLY A 182 15.11 6.58 3.52
C GLY A 182 13.77 5.86 3.67
N VAL A 183 12.73 6.16 2.86
CA VAL A 183 11.54 5.29 2.82
C VAL A 183 11.87 3.95 2.17
N ASN A 184 11.15 2.92 2.55
CA ASN A 184 11.31 1.59 1.99
C ASN A 184 10.26 1.31 0.91
N VAL A 185 9.11 1.98 0.97
CA VAL A 185 7.95 1.74 0.10
C VAL A 185 7.25 3.07 -0.17
N VAL A 186 6.75 3.27 -1.38
CA VAL A 186 5.94 4.44 -1.76
C VAL A 186 4.53 4.01 -2.14
N GLY A 187 3.53 4.68 -1.57
CA GLY A 187 2.13 4.55 -1.94
C GLY A 187 1.72 5.68 -2.89
N MET A 188 1.21 5.32 -4.07
CA MET A 188 0.82 6.29 -5.09
C MET A 188 -0.70 6.26 -5.31
N GLY A 189 -1.36 7.37 -5.02
CA GLY A 189 -2.80 7.54 -5.22
C GLY A 189 -3.14 8.10 -6.60
N SER A 190 -4.03 9.10 -6.62
CA SER A 190 -4.60 9.71 -7.83
C SER A 190 -3.56 10.18 -8.86
N GLN A 191 -2.36 10.51 -8.43
CA GLN A 191 -1.29 10.96 -9.33
C GLN A 191 -0.90 9.88 -10.35
N LEU A 192 -0.87 8.60 -9.92
CA LEU A 192 -0.58 7.46 -10.79
C LEU A 192 -1.69 7.26 -11.84
N PHE A 193 -2.93 7.63 -11.51
CA PHE A 193 -4.11 7.32 -12.29
C PHE A 193 -4.68 8.50 -13.09
N LYS A 194 -3.93 9.60 -13.27
CA LYS A 194 -4.40 10.80 -14.01
C LYS A 194 -4.85 10.49 -15.44
N ASN A 195 -4.21 9.54 -16.11
CA ASN A 195 -4.52 9.14 -17.49
C ASN A 195 -4.91 7.66 -17.58
N ALA A 196 -5.55 7.12 -16.56
CA ALA A 196 -5.84 5.69 -16.44
C ALA A 196 -6.90 5.17 -17.43
N ASP A 197 -7.61 6.04 -18.12
CA ASP A 197 -8.55 5.66 -19.20
C ASP A 197 -7.79 5.05 -20.39
N ASP A 198 -6.57 5.50 -20.66
CA ASP A 198 -5.62 4.83 -21.55
C ASP A 198 -4.79 3.81 -20.77
N THR A 199 -5.28 2.57 -20.76
CA THR A 199 -4.62 1.47 -20.03
C THR A 199 -3.25 1.11 -20.62
N GLN A 200 -3.01 1.31 -21.91
CA GLN A 200 -1.70 1.05 -22.51
C GLN A 200 -0.68 2.08 -22.05
N ALA A 201 -1.07 3.35 -21.98
CA ALA A 201 -0.23 4.41 -21.42
C ALA A 201 0.06 4.17 -19.93
N LEU A 202 -0.94 3.72 -19.16
CA LEU A 202 -0.77 3.38 -17.74
C LEU A 202 0.22 2.22 -17.57
N VAL A 203 0.10 1.13 -18.33
CA VAL A 203 1.05 0.00 -18.32
C VAL A 203 2.46 0.48 -18.63
N ALA A 204 2.65 1.28 -19.70
CA ALA A 204 3.95 1.80 -20.09
C ALA A 204 4.57 2.69 -18.98
N GLN A 205 3.77 3.59 -18.39
CA GLN A 205 4.19 4.44 -17.27
C GLN A 205 4.65 3.60 -16.07
N ILE A 206 3.86 2.62 -15.66
CA ILE A 206 4.18 1.74 -14.53
C ILE A 206 5.43 0.92 -14.82
N SER A 207 5.55 0.34 -16.02
CA SER A 207 6.74 -0.44 -16.41
C SER A 207 8.01 0.40 -16.36
N GLY A 208 7.97 1.63 -16.87
CA GLY A 208 9.10 2.56 -16.78
C GLY A 208 9.45 2.92 -15.35
N LEU A 209 8.44 3.20 -14.52
CA LEU A 209 8.61 3.48 -13.10
C LEU A 209 9.25 2.30 -12.36
N MET A 210 8.77 1.07 -12.59
CA MET A 210 9.33 -0.14 -11.95
C MET A 210 10.75 -0.43 -12.39
N GLN A 211 11.09 -0.23 -13.66
CA GLN A 211 12.47 -0.33 -14.15
C GLN A 211 13.39 0.67 -13.43
N PHE A 212 12.94 1.92 -13.29
CA PHE A 212 13.68 2.94 -12.59
C PHE A 212 13.87 2.57 -11.10
N VAL A 213 12.80 2.22 -10.39
CA VAL A 213 12.87 1.83 -8.96
C VAL A 213 13.82 0.66 -8.75
N ASN A 214 13.80 -0.33 -9.63
CA ASN A 214 14.70 -1.48 -9.55
C ASN A 214 16.19 -1.13 -9.84
N SER A 215 16.46 0.01 -10.46
CA SER A 215 17.82 0.52 -10.70
C SER A 215 18.39 1.34 -9.55
N LEU A 216 17.55 1.73 -8.57
CA LEU A 216 18.00 2.50 -7.41
C LEU A 216 18.89 1.64 -6.49
N PRO A 217 19.92 2.23 -5.86
CA PRO A 217 20.72 1.55 -4.84
C PRO A 217 19.82 1.05 -3.70
N LYS A 218 20.01 -0.21 -3.31
CA LYS A 218 19.29 -0.83 -2.18
C LYS A 218 20.03 -0.65 -0.86
#